data_39d4ce8f6e5a2fdac7de7053774bfed7
#
_entry.id   39d4ce8f6e5a2fdac7de7053774bfed7
#
_cell.length_a   1.000
_cell.length_b   1.000
_cell.length_c   1.000
_cell.angle_alpha   90.00
_cell.angle_beta   90.00
_cell.angle_gamma   90.00
#
_symmetry.space_group_name_H-M   'P 1'
#
loop_
_entity.id
_entity.type
_entity.pdbx_description
1 polymer ?
#
loop_
_entity_poly.entity_id
_entity_poly.type
_entity_poly.pdbx_seq_one_letter_code
_entity_poly.pdbx_strand_id
1 'polypeptide(L)' 'TEGLSPTIRSEIWRVITILKNKGVSILIIDKSLKQLQDLADKFYILEKGKTVWNGFSNDLTSKIAQRYLGV' A
#
# COMPACT_ATOMS: atom_id res chain seq x y z
N THR A 1 -9.64 1.74 2.37
CA THR A 1 -10.08 3.14 2.17
C THR A 1 -10.91 3.34 0.89
N GLU A 2 -11.08 2.28 0.10
CA GLU A 2 -11.86 2.35 -1.14
C GLU A 2 -13.31 2.75 -0.87
N GLY A 3 -13.88 3.60 -1.74
CA GLY A 3 -15.25 4.07 -1.60
C GLY A 3 -15.42 5.28 -0.69
N LEU A 4 -14.37 5.73 -0.04
CA LEU A 4 -14.41 6.90 0.84
C LEU A 4 -14.14 8.19 0.06
N SER A 5 -14.64 9.32 0.57
CA SER A 5 -14.36 10.62 -0.05
C SER A 5 -12.87 10.95 0.05
N PRO A 6 -12.35 11.78 -0.88
CA PRO A 6 -10.95 12.18 -0.83
C PRO A 6 -10.53 12.84 0.49
N THR A 7 -11.43 13.62 1.10
CA THR A 7 -11.16 14.27 2.38
C THR A 7 -10.99 13.26 3.51
N ILE A 8 -11.89 12.28 3.58
CA ILE A 8 -11.82 11.21 4.59
C ILE A 8 -10.59 10.36 4.36
N ARG A 9 -10.27 10.03 3.11
CA ARG A 9 -9.07 9.27 2.78
C ARG A 9 -7.81 9.98 3.25
N SER A 10 -7.71 11.29 3.02
CA SER A 10 -6.55 12.07 3.47
C SER A 10 -6.38 12.02 4.98
N GLU A 11 -7.47 12.11 5.74
CA GLU A 11 -7.42 12.00 7.19
C GLU A 11 -6.95 10.61 7.65
N ILE A 12 -7.45 9.56 7.02
CA ILE A 12 -7.04 8.19 7.34
C ILE A 12 -5.54 8.02 7.10
N TRP A 13 -5.03 8.47 5.95
CA TRP A 13 -3.61 8.36 5.63
C TRP A 13 -2.75 9.17 6.59
N ARG A 14 -3.23 10.33 7.04
CA ARG A 14 -2.53 11.14 8.03
C ARG A 14 -2.40 10.40 9.36
N VAL A 15 -3.49 9.80 9.84
CA VAL A 15 -3.49 9.03 11.09
C VAL A 15 -2.57 7.82 10.99
N ILE A 16 -2.61 7.10 9.87
CA ILE A 16 -1.75 5.94 9.63
C ILE A 16 -0.28 6.35 9.68
N THR A 17 0.07 7.48 9.06
CA THR A 17 1.44 7.99 9.08
C THR A 17 1.91 8.29 10.51
N ILE A 18 1.06 8.92 11.31
CA ILE A 18 1.37 9.22 12.71
C ILE A 18 1.62 7.94 13.50
N LEU A 19 0.76 6.94 13.33
CA LEU A 19 0.89 5.66 14.04
C LEU A 19 2.17 4.93 13.63
N LYS A 20 2.49 4.94 12.35
CA LYS A 20 3.72 4.33 11.84
C LYS A 20 4.96 4.98 12.46
N ASN A 21 4.98 6.30 12.54
CA ASN A 21 6.10 7.03 13.12
C ASN A 21 6.28 6.75 14.61
N LYS A 22 5.22 6.27 15.28
CA LYS A 22 5.28 5.83 16.68
C LYS A 22 5.70 4.37 16.85
N GLY A 23 6.05 3.69 15.77
CA GLY A 23 6.49 2.30 15.81
C GLY A 23 5.37 1.26 15.81
N VAL A 24 4.15 1.65 15.49
CA VAL A 24 3.01 0.73 15.42
C VAL A 24 3.08 -0.05 14.12
N SER A 25 2.90 -1.37 14.22
CA SER A 25 2.80 -2.24 13.03
C SER A 25 1.40 -2.14 12.44
N ILE A 26 1.31 -1.90 11.13
CA ILE A 26 0.03 -1.66 10.46
C ILE A 26 -0.06 -2.52 9.21
N LEU A 27 -1.21 -3.20 9.02
CA LEU A 27 -1.54 -3.91 7.80
C LEU A 27 -2.61 -3.11 7.04
N ILE A 28 -2.32 -2.76 5.79
CA ILE A 28 -3.23 -1.97 4.96
C ILE A 28 -3.54 -2.74 3.68
N ILE A 29 -4.82 -2.79 3.32
CA ILE A 29 -5.27 -3.34 2.05
C ILE A 29 -5.91 -2.22 1.25
N ASP A 30 -5.28 -1.84 0.12
CA ASP A 30 -5.75 -0.73 -0.71
C ASP A 30 -5.20 -0.87 -2.13
N LYS A 31 -5.84 -0.18 -3.06
CA LYS A 31 -5.41 -0.13 -4.46
C LYS A 31 -4.55 1.09 -4.79
N SER A 32 -4.42 2.02 -3.88
CA SER A 32 -3.67 3.28 -4.07
C SER A 32 -2.17 3.05 -3.95
N LEU A 33 -1.57 2.48 -4.99
CA LEU A 33 -0.15 2.10 -5.00
C LEU A 33 0.76 3.25 -4.60
N LYS A 34 0.53 4.43 -5.14
CA LYS A 34 1.39 5.58 -4.86
C LYS A 34 1.43 5.92 -3.38
N GLN A 35 0.28 5.96 -2.73
CA GLN A 35 0.21 6.24 -1.29
C GLN A 35 0.83 5.12 -0.48
N LEU A 36 0.62 3.87 -0.88
CA LEU A 36 1.21 2.73 -0.22
C LEU A 36 2.74 2.72 -0.35
N GLN A 37 3.28 3.08 -1.52
CA GLN A 37 4.73 3.14 -1.72
C GLN A 37 5.40 4.16 -0.82
N ASP A 38 4.75 5.29 -0.58
CA ASP A 38 5.29 6.33 0.29
C ASP A 38 5.27 5.94 1.76
N LEU A 39 4.39 5.04 2.15
CA LEU A 39 4.13 4.72 3.55
C LEU A 39 4.57 3.31 3.95
N ALA A 40 4.30 2.31 3.13
CA ALA A 40 4.52 0.92 3.48
C ALA A 40 5.99 0.50 3.31
N ASP A 41 6.45 -0.35 4.21
CA ASP A 41 7.81 -0.90 4.14
C ASP A 41 7.86 -2.16 3.31
N LYS A 42 6.81 -2.98 3.36
CA LYS A 42 6.74 -4.26 2.69
C LYS A 42 5.40 -4.43 1.99
N PHE A 43 5.43 -5.09 0.84
CA PHE A 43 4.25 -5.33 0.01
C PHE A 43 4.02 -6.81 -0.24
N TYR A 44 2.75 -7.15 -0.35
CA TYR A 44 2.29 -8.44 -0.87
C TYR A 44 1.28 -8.16 -1.97
N ILE A 45 1.50 -8.75 -3.14
CA ILE A 45 0.53 -8.66 -4.23
C ILE A 45 -0.27 -9.96 -4.26
N LEU A 46 -1.59 -9.83 -4.15
CA LEU A 46 -2.50 -10.96 -4.14
C LEU A 46 -3.26 -11.03 -5.44
N GLU A 47 -3.42 -12.25 -5.96
CA GLU A 47 -4.23 -12.52 -7.14
C GLU A 47 -5.02 -13.80 -6.89
N LYS A 48 -6.34 -13.70 -7.01
CA LYS A 48 -7.25 -14.84 -6.78
C LYS A 48 -6.98 -15.57 -5.45
N GLY A 49 -6.73 -14.80 -4.40
CA GLY A 49 -6.50 -15.34 -3.07
C GLY A 49 -5.08 -15.88 -2.83
N LYS A 50 -4.17 -15.70 -3.77
CA LYS A 50 -2.79 -16.17 -3.64
C LYS A 50 -1.79 -15.03 -3.74
N THR A 51 -0.72 -15.11 -2.95
CA THR A 51 0.38 -14.16 -3.06
C THR A 51 1.19 -14.50 -4.32
N VAL A 52 1.20 -13.58 -5.28
CA VAL A 52 1.97 -13.74 -6.52
C VAL A 52 3.30 -13.01 -6.50
N TRP A 53 3.47 -12.07 -5.57
CA TRP A 53 4.73 -11.36 -5.37
C TRP A 53 4.77 -10.79 -3.95
N ASN A 54 5.95 -10.72 -3.38
CA ASN A 54 6.19 -10.01 -2.13
C ASN A 54 7.59 -9.42 -2.12
N GLY A 55 7.80 -8.37 -1.34
CA GLY A 55 9.09 -7.70 -1.25
C GLY A 55 8.98 -6.38 -0.49
N PHE A 56 10.13 -5.73 -0.29
CA PHE A 56 10.18 -4.41 0.32
C PHE A 56 9.82 -3.34 -0.70
N SER A 57 9.51 -2.13 -0.23
CA SER A 57 9.11 -1.05 -1.13
C SER A 57 10.16 -0.73 -2.20
N ASN A 58 11.44 -0.88 -1.88
CA ASN A 58 12.52 -0.66 -2.84
C ASN A 58 12.56 -1.72 -3.95
N ASP A 59 11.98 -2.89 -3.70
CA ASP A 59 11.94 -3.97 -4.69
C ASP A 59 10.75 -3.85 -5.63
N LEU A 60 9.75 -3.04 -5.28
CA LEU A 60 8.56 -2.83 -6.09
C LEU A 60 8.86 -1.82 -7.20
N THR A 61 9.43 -2.29 -8.29
CA THR A 61 9.78 -1.47 -9.43
C THR A 61 8.59 -1.22 -10.34
N SER A 62 8.75 -0.29 -11.29
CA SER A 62 7.72 -0.03 -12.30
C SER A 62 7.39 -1.28 -13.12
N LYS A 63 8.38 -2.12 -13.39
CA LYS A 63 8.15 -3.37 -14.12
C LYS A 63 7.25 -4.34 -13.36
N ILE A 64 7.49 -4.48 -12.05
CA ILE A 64 6.68 -5.35 -11.19
C ILE A 64 5.27 -4.79 -11.05
N ALA A 65 5.13 -3.49 -10.81
CA ALA A 65 3.83 -2.85 -10.72
C ALA A 65 3.04 -3.03 -12.03
N GLN A 66 3.67 -2.84 -13.17
CA GLN A 66 3.03 -3.03 -14.47
C GLN A 66 2.61 -4.47 -14.70
N ARG A 67 3.47 -5.43 -14.35
CA ARG A 67 3.22 -6.85 -14.55
C ARG A 67 2.04 -7.37 -13.74
N TYR A 68 1.96 -7.01 -12.46
CA TYR A 68 0.97 -7.58 -11.56
C TYR A 68 -0.22 -6.67 -11.30
N LEU A 69 -0.06 -5.37 -11.36
CA LEU A 69 -1.09 -4.40 -11.04
C LEU A 69 -1.65 -3.65 -12.25
N GLY A 70 -0.98 -3.74 -13.39
CA GLY A 70 -1.43 -3.06 -14.60
C GLY A 70 -1.27 -1.55 -14.61
N VAL A 71 -0.35 -1.03 -13.81
CA VAL A 71 -0.13 0.42 -13.69
C VAL A 71 1.22 0.86 -14.23
#